data_7de3d1e2b5e5f73cf3bf6121a65224cf
#
_entry.id   7de3d1e2b5e5f73cf3bf6121a65224cf
#
_cell.length_a   1.000
_cell.length_b   1.000
_cell.length_c   1.000
_cell.angle_alpha   90.00
_cell.angle_beta   90.00
_cell.angle_gamma   90.00
#
_symmetry.space_group_name_H-M   'P 1'
#
loop_
_entity.id
_entity.type
_entity.pdbx_description
1 polymer ?
#
loop_
_entity_poly.entity_id
_entity_poly.type
_entity_poly.pdbx_seq_one_letter_code
_entity_poly.pdbx_strand_id
1 'polypeptide(L)'
;MILSELIRKFRVAAFDMEQPYLFADEDITDWLNDAVKEAAIRGRLIHESSNPDVCSVGVTAQQSSYPSHESIYEITSIRWLGNTESESKKLSLVSPEEIEDIYRGWQDKWAHRPEYVIQYDTYLRIVPSPLDAGTLHIEGYRTPLAPMTLDTDRPEINTIHHEYLIHWALHKGFNRPDSEVFDPSKADREEQEFTKYFGERPDSDLRRITRHDVPHVVAPFWV
;
A
#
# COMPACT_ATOMS: atom_id res chain seq x y z
N MET A 1 8.30 -5.11 -19.34
CA MET A 1 9.29 -6.21 -19.37
C MET A 1 8.72 -7.41 -18.65
N ILE A 2 9.03 -8.62 -19.08
CA ILE A 2 8.72 -9.87 -18.37
C ILE A 2 9.85 -10.20 -17.38
N LEU A 3 9.61 -11.15 -16.46
CA LEU A 3 10.56 -11.53 -15.41
C LEU A 3 11.92 -11.94 -15.96
N SER A 4 11.96 -12.80 -16.99
CA SER A 4 13.23 -13.23 -17.61
C SER A 4 14.03 -12.08 -18.24
N GLU A 5 13.37 -11.05 -18.77
CA GLU A 5 14.05 -9.85 -19.26
C GLU A 5 14.66 -9.03 -18.10
N LEU A 6 13.96 -8.94 -16.96
CA LEU A 6 14.44 -8.25 -15.77
C LEU A 6 15.64 -8.98 -15.17
N ILE A 7 15.59 -10.31 -15.04
CA ILE A 7 16.72 -11.14 -14.58
C ILE A 7 17.94 -10.94 -15.50
N ARG A 8 17.75 -11.00 -16.81
CA ARG A 8 18.84 -10.74 -17.76
C ARG A 8 19.45 -9.35 -17.59
N LYS A 9 18.62 -8.31 -17.42
CA LYS A 9 19.12 -6.94 -17.19
C LYS A 9 19.85 -6.80 -15.87
N PHE A 10 19.36 -7.43 -14.80
CA PHE A 10 20.05 -7.51 -13.51
C PHE A 10 21.45 -8.10 -13.69
N ARG A 11 21.57 -9.26 -14.36
CA ARG A 11 22.86 -9.93 -14.61
C ARG A 11 23.84 -9.05 -15.37
N VAL A 12 23.35 -8.33 -16.40
CA VAL A 12 24.18 -7.37 -17.14
C VAL A 12 24.69 -6.25 -16.22
N ALA A 13 23.84 -5.68 -15.39
CA ALA A 13 24.19 -4.60 -14.47
C ALA A 13 25.09 -5.06 -13.31
N ALA A 14 24.93 -6.31 -12.88
CA ALA A 14 25.75 -6.94 -11.85
C ALA A 14 27.10 -7.47 -12.38
N PHE A 15 27.33 -7.49 -13.70
CA PHE A 15 28.44 -8.17 -14.37
C PHE A 15 28.48 -9.68 -14.11
N ASP A 16 27.32 -10.32 -13.97
CA ASP A 16 27.13 -11.75 -13.70
C ASP A 16 26.65 -12.49 -14.97
N MET A 17 27.46 -12.46 -16.02
CA MET A 17 27.11 -12.99 -17.34
C MET A 17 27.71 -14.37 -17.63
N GLU A 18 28.69 -14.82 -16.84
CA GLU A 18 29.39 -16.08 -17.06
C GLU A 18 28.94 -17.14 -16.07
N GLN A 19 28.79 -18.37 -16.53
CA GLN A 19 28.46 -19.50 -15.67
C GLN A 19 29.72 -20.11 -15.00
N PRO A 20 29.67 -20.53 -13.73
CA PRO A 20 28.49 -20.50 -12.86
C PRO A 20 28.16 -19.08 -12.40
N TYR A 21 26.87 -18.75 -12.40
CA TYR A 21 26.39 -17.44 -11.96
C TYR A 21 26.63 -17.19 -10.46
N LEU A 22 26.89 -15.92 -10.13
CA LEU A 22 27.08 -15.48 -8.73
C LEU A 22 25.74 -15.41 -7.96
N PHE A 23 24.66 -15.06 -8.65
CA PHE A 23 23.34 -14.93 -8.06
C PHE A 23 22.40 -15.99 -8.64
N ALA A 24 21.64 -16.68 -7.80
CA ALA A 24 20.60 -17.61 -8.24
C ALA A 24 19.40 -16.85 -8.84
N ASP A 25 18.72 -17.44 -9.82
CA ASP A 25 17.54 -16.82 -10.45
C ASP A 25 16.40 -16.64 -9.45
N GLU A 26 16.28 -17.54 -8.50
CA GLU A 26 15.30 -17.47 -7.41
C GLU A 26 15.55 -16.25 -6.52
N ASP A 27 16.79 -16.01 -6.10
CA ASP A 27 17.18 -14.85 -5.29
C ASP A 27 16.87 -13.54 -6.04
N ILE A 28 17.22 -13.47 -7.33
CA ILE A 28 16.95 -12.30 -8.18
C ILE A 28 15.43 -12.07 -8.31
N THR A 29 14.66 -13.15 -8.47
CA THR A 29 13.20 -13.10 -8.57
C THR A 29 12.58 -12.53 -7.30
N ASP A 30 13.04 -12.98 -6.13
CA ASP A 30 12.58 -12.47 -4.84
C ASP A 30 12.91 -10.98 -4.66
N TRP A 31 14.13 -10.56 -5.02
CA TRP A 31 14.51 -9.15 -4.96
C TRP A 31 13.74 -8.26 -5.93
N LEU A 32 13.40 -8.77 -7.12
CA LEU A 32 12.55 -8.06 -8.07
C LEU A 32 11.11 -7.95 -7.57
N ASN A 33 10.56 -8.99 -6.92
CA ASN A 33 9.25 -8.92 -6.29
C ASN A 33 9.24 -7.91 -5.13
N ASP A 34 10.29 -7.89 -4.31
CA ASP A 34 10.47 -6.85 -3.28
C ASP A 34 10.57 -5.45 -3.90
N ALA A 35 11.27 -5.31 -5.03
CA ALA A 35 11.38 -4.04 -5.74
C ALA A 35 10.02 -3.52 -6.21
N VAL A 36 9.15 -4.40 -6.73
CA VAL A 36 7.81 -4.02 -7.17
C VAL A 36 6.97 -3.54 -5.99
N LYS A 37 7.03 -4.24 -4.85
CA LYS A 37 6.32 -3.84 -3.62
C LYS A 37 6.80 -2.48 -3.13
N GLU A 38 8.12 -2.30 -3.03
CA GLU A 38 8.72 -1.05 -2.55
C GLU A 38 8.40 0.13 -3.48
N ALA A 39 8.49 -0.08 -4.80
CA ALA A 39 8.11 0.91 -5.81
C ALA A 39 6.63 1.28 -5.72
N ALA A 40 5.74 0.30 -5.54
CA ALA A 40 4.31 0.52 -5.40
C ALA A 40 3.98 1.38 -4.18
N ILE A 41 4.67 1.16 -3.04
CA ILE A 41 4.48 1.91 -1.80
C ILE A 41 5.04 3.33 -1.93
N ARG A 42 6.29 3.49 -2.39
CA ARG A 42 6.94 4.81 -2.48
C ARG A 42 6.27 5.71 -3.51
N GLY A 43 6.04 5.18 -4.71
CA GLY A 43 5.46 5.92 -5.83
C GLY A 43 3.94 5.98 -5.87
N ARG A 44 3.23 5.29 -4.95
CA ARG A 44 1.76 5.14 -4.97
C ARG A 44 1.25 4.69 -6.35
N LEU A 45 1.88 3.64 -6.91
CA LEU A 45 1.72 3.30 -8.32
C LEU A 45 0.44 2.53 -8.64
N ILE A 46 -0.09 1.76 -7.67
CA ILE A 46 -1.26 0.90 -7.88
C ILE A 46 -2.42 1.44 -7.06
N HIS A 47 -3.31 2.17 -7.72
CA HIS A 47 -4.59 2.60 -7.16
C HIS A 47 -5.67 1.59 -7.50
N GLU A 48 -6.44 1.15 -6.49
CA GLU A 48 -7.51 0.18 -6.67
C GLU A 48 -8.86 0.77 -6.24
N SER A 49 -9.86 0.59 -7.07
CA SER A 49 -11.22 1.07 -6.82
C SER A 49 -12.30 0.16 -7.38
N SER A 50 -11.91 -0.89 -8.10
CA SER A 50 -12.84 -1.69 -8.90
C SER A 50 -12.90 -3.16 -8.54
N ASN A 51 -11.83 -3.74 -8.00
CA ASN A 51 -11.79 -5.15 -7.65
C ASN A 51 -12.62 -5.40 -6.37
N PRO A 52 -13.77 -6.12 -6.46
CA PRO A 52 -14.62 -6.34 -5.30
C PRO A 52 -13.95 -7.15 -4.18
N ASP A 53 -13.02 -8.05 -4.51
CA ASP A 53 -12.32 -8.87 -3.53
C ASP A 53 -11.39 -8.02 -2.64
N VAL A 54 -10.94 -6.88 -3.16
CA VAL A 54 -10.05 -5.95 -2.46
C VAL A 54 -10.82 -4.77 -1.87
N CYS A 55 -11.79 -4.23 -2.64
CA CYS A 55 -12.46 -2.97 -2.35
C CYS A 55 -13.77 -3.10 -1.57
N SER A 56 -14.35 -4.31 -1.45
CA SER A 56 -15.65 -4.47 -0.83
C SER A 56 -15.55 -5.24 0.47
N VAL A 57 -16.01 -4.63 1.56
CA VAL A 57 -16.07 -5.26 2.88
C VAL A 57 -17.52 -5.35 3.33
N GLY A 58 -18.02 -6.58 3.48
CA GLY A 58 -19.36 -6.82 4.00
C GLY A 58 -19.45 -6.43 5.49
N VAL A 59 -20.45 -5.63 5.83
CA VAL A 59 -20.68 -5.14 7.18
C VAL A 59 -21.89 -5.82 7.78
N THR A 60 -21.69 -6.40 8.96
CA THR A 60 -22.74 -7.04 9.77
C THR A 60 -23.26 -6.05 10.82
N ALA A 61 -24.55 -6.04 11.06
CA ALA A 61 -25.13 -5.24 12.12
C ALA A 61 -24.48 -5.53 13.50
N GLN A 62 -24.28 -4.51 14.28
CA GLN A 62 -23.70 -4.57 15.64
C GLN A 62 -22.24 -5.06 15.69
N GLN A 63 -21.50 -4.96 14.60
CA GLN A 63 -20.06 -5.20 14.55
C GLN A 63 -19.37 -3.93 14.08
N SER A 64 -18.30 -3.51 14.77
CA SER A 64 -17.59 -2.27 14.47
C SER A 64 -16.27 -2.46 13.72
N SER A 65 -15.65 -3.64 13.82
CA SER A 65 -14.31 -3.90 13.29
C SER A 65 -14.34 -4.95 12.20
N TYR A 66 -13.63 -4.69 11.10
CA TYR A 66 -13.59 -5.51 9.90
C TYR A 66 -12.17 -5.62 9.38
N PRO A 67 -11.74 -6.79 8.89
CA PRO A 67 -10.43 -6.91 8.26
C PRO A 67 -10.37 -6.06 6.99
N SER A 68 -9.24 -5.38 6.78
CA SER A 68 -8.89 -4.81 5.49
C SER A 68 -8.17 -5.85 4.63
N HIS A 69 -8.23 -5.72 3.31
CA HIS A 69 -7.45 -6.58 2.44
C HIS A 69 -5.95 -6.29 2.65
N GLU A 70 -5.14 -7.35 2.80
CA GLU A 70 -3.71 -7.26 3.14
C GLU A 70 -2.87 -6.43 2.16
N SER A 71 -3.30 -6.33 0.91
CA SER A 71 -2.60 -5.54 -0.10
C SER A 71 -2.81 -4.03 0.07
N ILE A 72 -3.90 -3.57 0.72
CA ILE A 72 -4.20 -2.16 0.87
C ILE A 72 -3.38 -1.58 2.03
N TYR A 73 -2.49 -0.64 1.72
CA TYR A 73 -1.71 0.05 2.74
C TYR A 73 -2.18 1.49 3.00
N GLU A 74 -2.87 2.11 2.05
CA GLU A 74 -3.38 3.48 2.19
C GLU A 74 -4.76 3.61 1.55
N ILE A 75 -5.78 3.96 2.35
CA ILE A 75 -7.14 4.21 1.86
C ILE A 75 -7.26 5.69 1.49
N THR A 76 -7.75 5.98 0.30
CA THR A 76 -7.98 7.35 -0.19
C THR A 76 -9.44 7.78 -0.03
N SER A 77 -10.37 6.84 -0.17
CA SER A 77 -11.79 7.09 -0.06
C SER A 77 -12.51 5.85 0.47
N ILE A 78 -13.54 6.06 1.26
CA ILE A 78 -14.39 4.97 1.75
C ILE A 78 -15.84 5.42 1.76
N ARG A 79 -16.73 4.53 1.31
CA ARG A 79 -18.17 4.78 1.25
C ARG A 79 -18.93 3.68 1.97
N TRP A 80 -19.92 4.07 2.71
CA TRP A 80 -20.95 3.21 3.21
C TRP A 80 -22.04 3.02 2.16
N LEU A 81 -22.37 1.79 1.83
CA LEU A 81 -23.50 1.39 1.01
C LEU A 81 -24.50 0.66 1.89
N GLY A 82 -25.59 1.31 2.24
CA GLY A 82 -26.70 0.69 2.95
C GLY A 82 -27.49 -0.26 2.04
N ASN A 83 -28.58 -0.81 2.57
CA ASN A 83 -29.45 -1.75 1.81
C ASN A 83 -30.20 -1.10 0.63
N THR A 84 -30.23 0.22 0.56
CA THR A 84 -30.83 0.98 -0.53
C THR A 84 -29.82 1.97 -1.14
N GLU A 85 -29.89 2.20 -2.45
CA GLU A 85 -28.97 3.13 -3.15
C GLU A 85 -28.99 4.56 -2.57
N SER A 86 -30.12 4.98 -2.00
CA SER A 86 -30.28 6.28 -1.36
C SER A 86 -29.49 6.42 -0.03
N GLU A 87 -28.92 5.33 0.48
CA GLU A 87 -28.17 5.29 1.74
C GLU A 87 -26.64 5.32 1.54
N SER A 88 -26.19 5.56 0.33
CA SER A 88 -24.76 5.73 0.05
C SER A 88 -24.22 7.00 0.70
N LYS A 89 -23.20 6.86 1.57
CA LYS A 89 -22.55 7.99 2.24
C LYS A 89 -21.03 7.83 2.21
N LYS A 90 -20.31 8.89 1.84
CA LYS A 90 -18.87 8.94 2.05
C LYS A 90 -18.59 9.05 3.55
N LEU A 91 -17.67 8.21 4.06
CA LEU A 91 -17.20 8.24 5.43
C LEU A 91 -15.91 9.05 5.52
N SER A 92 -15.71 9.73 6.64
CA SER A 92 -14.47 10.46 6.92
C SER A 92 -13.46 9.51 7.56
N LEU A 93 -12.25 9.47 7.02
CA LEU A 93 -11.13 8.77 7.63
C LEU A 93 -10.52 9.68 8.70
N VAL A 94 -10.36 9.14 9.90
CA VAL A 94 -9.84 9.86 11.06
C VAL A 94 -8.83 9.01 11.82
N SER A 95 -7.94 9.66 12.57
CA SER A 95 -7.03 8.96 13.47
C SER A 95 -7.73 8.55 14.78
N PRO A 96 -7.18 7.55 15.51
CA PRO A 96 -7.72 7.17 16.82
C PRO A 96 -7.70 8.32 17.84
N GLU A 97 -6.71 9.20 17.75
CA GLU A 97 -6.54 10.35 18.65
C GLU A 97 -7.59 11.42 18.35
N GLU A 98 -7.83 11.67 17.09
CA GLU A 98 -8.72 12.74 16.64
C GLU A 98 -10.19 12.39 16.84
N ILE A 99 -10.58 11.13 16.70
CA ILE A 99 -11.97 10.71 16.89
C ILE A 99 -12.47 10.98 18.32
N GLU A 100 -11.59 10.91 19.33
CA GLU A 100 -11.96 11.19 20.70
C GLU A 100 -12.36 12.65 20.92
N ASP A 101 -11.71 13.57 20.22
CA ASP A 101 -12.03 15.00 20.26
C ASP A 101 -13.32 15.32 19.48
N ILE A 102 -13.54 14.65 18.36
CA ILE A 102 -14.72 14.85 17.49
C ILE A 102 -15.96 14.20 18.10
N TYR A 103 -15.82 12.99 18.62
CA TYR A 103 -16.93 12.15 19.03
C TYR A 103 -16.66 11.42 20.35
N ARG A 104 -16.71 12.16 21.46
CA ARG A 104 -16.38 11.66 22.80
C ARG A 104 -17.18 10.42 23.17
N GLY A 105 -16.51 9.39 23.67
CA GLY A 105 -17.11 8.10 24.05
C GLY A 105 -17.61 7.30 22.85
N TRP A 106 -16.94 7.45 21.71
CA TRP A 106 -17.29 6.83 20.43
C TRP A 106 -17.30 5.29 20.48
N GLN A 107 -16.56 4.68 21.41
CA GLN A 107 -16.42 3.23 21.52
C GLN A 107 -17.76 2.51 21.76
N ASP A 108 -18.68 3.15 22.48
CA ASP A 108 -19.98 2.62 22.90
C ASP A 108 -21.15 3.20 22.10
N LYS A 109 -20.88 3.93 21.02
CA LYS A 109 -21.93 4.57 20.22
C LYS A 109 -22.34 3.70 19.04
N TRP A 110 -23.65 3.72 18.78
CA TRP A 110 -24.30 2.98 17.72
C TRP A 110 -25.16 3.92 16.87
N ALA A 111 -25.19 3.70 15.55
CA ALA A 111 -26.05 4.47 14.65
C ALA A 111 -26.42 3.65 13.42
N HIS A 112 -27.54 4.00 12.80
CA HIS A 112 -27.96 3.44 11.50
C HIS A 112 -27.03 3.89 10.36
N ARG A 113 -26.42 5.05 10.50
CA ARG A 113 -25.53 5.64 9.48
C ARG A 113 -24.20 5.98 10.11
N PRO A 114 -23.15 5.19 9.88
CA PRO A 114 -21.80 5.53 10.31
C PRO A 114 -21.31 6.81 9.62
N GLU A 115 -20.33 7.46 10.24
CA GLU A 115 -19.80 8.74 9.77
C GLU A 115 -18.29 8.71 9.58
N TYR A 116 -17.59 7.96 10.41
CA TYR A 116 -16.14 7.91 10.44
C TYR A 116 -15.63 6.50 10.31
N VAL A 117 -14.40 6.37 9.81
CA VAL A 117 -13.64 5.12 9.82
C VAL A 117 -12.23 5.39 10.31
N ILE A 118 -11.75 4.53 11.20
CA ILE A 118 -10.37 4.50 11.63
C ILE A 118 -9.69 3.36 10.88
N GLN A 119 -8.62 3.67 10.17
CA GLN A 119 -7.78 2.67 9.52
C GLN A 119 -6.66 2.25 10.46
N TYR A 120 -6.65 0.98 10.83
CA TYR A 120 -5.52 0.32 11.45
C TYR A 120 -4.71 -0.46 10.39
N ASP A 121 -3.65 -1.12 10.80
CA ASP A 121 -2.78 -1.83 9.89
C ASP A 121 -3.50 -2.98 9.14
N THR A 122 -4.24 -3.80 9.88
CA THR A 122 -4.90 -5.00 9.34
C THR A 122 -6.43 -4.95 9.36
N TYR A 123 -7.00 -3.90 9.95
CA TYR A 123 -8.45 -3.80 10.09
C TYR A 123 -8.93 -2.35 10.06
N LEU A 124 -10.22 -2.22 9.80
CA LEU A 124 -10.96 -0.96 9.83
C LEU A 124 -11.92 -0.97 11.01
N ARG A 125 -12.10 0.17 11.65
CA ARG A 125 -13.14 0.36 12.66
C ARG A 125 -14.11 1.46 12.24
N ILE A 126 -15.38 1.11 12.20
CA ILE A 126 -16.48 2.01 11.82
C ILE A 126 -16.97 2.73 13.06
N VAL A 127 -17.21 4.04 12.95
CA VAL A 127 -17.67 4.90 14.05
C VAL A 127 -18.81 5.80 13.57
N PRO A 128 -19.93 5.87 14.33
CA PRO A 128 -20.39 4.92 15.34
C PRO A 128 -20.57 3.51 14.79
N SER A 129 -20.61 2.52 15.67
CA SER A 129 -20.84 1.13 15.26
C SER A 129 -22.17 0.99 14.55
N PRO A 130 -22.24 0.29 13.40
CA PRO A 130 -23.45 0.22 12.58
C PRO A 130 -24.54 -0.63 13.25
N LEU A 131 -25.77 -0.14 13.26
CA LEU A 131 -26.95 -0.89 13.65
C LEU A 131 -27.48 -1.78 12.53
N ASP A 132 -27.20 -1.41 11.28
CA ASP A 132 -27.66 -2.11 10.09
C ASP A 132 -26.50 -2.80 9.35
N ALA A 133 -26.84 -3.84 8.61
CA ALA A 133 -25.93 -4.47 7.68
C ALA A 133 -25.76 -3.60 6.42
N GLY A 134 -24.61 -3.72 5.76
CA GLY A 134 -24.31 -2.97 4.53
C GLY A 134 -22.99 -3.41 3.92
N THR A 135 -22.40 -2.56 3.10
CA THR A 135 -21.09 -2.80 2.49
C THR A 135 -20.25 -1.53 2.58
N LEU A 136 -18.98 -1.68 2.94
CA LEU A 136 -18.00 -0.63 2.74
C LEU A 136 -17.39 -0.82 1.34
N HIS A 137 -17.38 0.26 0.58
CA HIS A 137 -16.61 0.35 -0.66
C HIS A 137 -15.37 1.20 -0.41
N ILE A 138 -14.20 0.60 -0.62
CA ILE A 138 -12.88 1.17 -0.32
C ILE A 138 -12.20 1.50 -1.64
N GLU A 139 -11.58 2.66 -1.69
CA GLU A 139 -10.65 3.03 -2.74
C GLU A 139 -9.31 3.38 -2.09
N GLY A 140 -8.22 2.91 -2.67
CA GLY A 140 -6.92 3.15 -2.06
C GLY A 140 -5.73 2.66 -2.86
N TYR A 141 -4.55 2.83 -2.29
CA TYR A 141 -3.31 2.31 -2.84
C TYR A 141 -2.98 0.95 -2.25
N ARG A 142 -2.51 0.06 -3.10
CA ARG A 142 -2.16 -1.31 -2.72
C ARG A 142 -0.81 -1.77 -3.26
N THR A 143 -0.31 -2.82 -2.67
CA THR A 143 0.80 -3.61 -3.20
C THR A 143 0.32 -4.58 -4.29
N PRO A 144 1.20 -5.18 -5.09
CA PRO A 144 0.83 -6.23 -6.04
C PRO A 144 0.04 -7.37 -5.37
N LEU A 145 -0.95 -7.93 -6.09
CA LEU A 145 -1.78 -9.03 -5.57
C LEU A 145 -1.07 -10.38 -5.60
N ALA A 146 -0.16 -10.56 -6.55
CA ALA A 146 0.61 -11.78 -6.67
C ALA A 146 2.08 -11.48 -7.02
N PRO A 147 3.02 -12.29 -6.50
CA PRO A 147 4.42 -12.21 -6.92
C PRO A 147 4.59 -12.76 -8.34
N MET A 148 5.62 -12.31 -9.03
CA MET A 148 6.09 -12.94 -10.27
C MET A 148 6.76 -14.27 -9.92
N THR A 149 6.40 -15.34 -10.64
CA THR A 149 6.93 -16.70 -10.45
C THR A 149 7.36 -17.35 -11.75
N LEU A 150 6.69 -17.00 -12.85
CA LEU A 150 6.99 -17.52 -14.17
C LEU A 150 7.81 -16.52 -14.98
N ASP A 151 8.68 -17.02 -15.84
CA ASP A 151 9.53 -16.21 -16.74
C ASP A 151 8.74 -15.19 -17.57
N THR A 152 7.48 -15.50 -17.86
CA THR A 152 6.56 -14.66 -18.64
C THR A 152 5.79 -13.64 -17.82
N ASP A 153 5.85 -13.74 -16.48
CA ASP A 153 5.14 -12.83 -15.58
C ASP A 153 5.67 -11.40 -15.73
N ARG A 154 4.83 -10.46 -15.38
CA ARG A 154 5.15 -9.03 -15.47
C ARG A 154 4.85 -8.34 -14.14
N PRO A 155 5.67 -7.34 -13.75
CA PRO A 155 5.32 -6.48 -12.63
C PRO A 155 3.96 -5.83 -12.82
N GLU A 156 3.16 -5.80 -11.78
CA GLU A 156 1.82 -5.18 -11.78
C GLU A 156 1.87 -3.64 -11.71
N ILE A 157 2.86 -3.03 -12.31
CA ILE A 157 3.03 -1.58 -12.41
C ILE A 157 3.24 -1.19 -13.88
N ASN A 158 3.16 0.10 -14.19
CA ASN A 158 3.37 0.55 -15.55
C ASN A 158 4.77 0.20 -16.06
N THR A 159 4.85 -0.21 -17.33
CA THR A 159 6.11 -0.65 -17.98
C THR A 159 7.22 0.40 -17.96
N ILE A 160 6.90 1.68 -17.85
CA ILE A 160 7.88 2.77 -17.75
C ILE A 160 8.75 2.69 -16.49
N HIS A 161 8.26 2.02 -15.43
CA HIS A 161 8.96 1.86 -14.15
C HIS A 161 9.84 0.62 -14.09
N HIS A 162 9.65 -0.35 -15.01
CA HIS A 162 10.26 -1.69 -14.89
C HIS A 162 11.78 -1.66 -14.85
N GLU A 163 12.42 -0.74 -15.58
CA GLU A 163 13.88 -0.65 -15.64
C GLU A 163 14.49 -0.23 -14.29
N TYR A 164 13.79 0.62 -13.56
CA TYR A 164 14.25 1.13 -12.26
C TYR A 164 14.13 0.12 -11.11
N LEU A 165 13.36 -0.97 -11.29
CA LEU A 165 13.27 -2.06 -10.32
C LEU A 165 14.62 -2.76 -10.12
N ILE A 166 15.46 -2.76 -11.15
CA ILE A 166 16.77 -3.40 -11.12
C ILE A 166 17.67 -2.80 -10.06
N HIS A 167 17.58 -1.49 -9.81
CA HIS A 167 18.37 -0.81 -8.78
C HIS A 167 18.10 -1.38 -7.39
N TRP A 168 16.84 -1.63 -7.03
CA TRP A 168 16.51 -2.26 -5.75
C TRP A 168 17.01 -3.69 -5.65
N ALA A 169 16.87 -4.47 -6.72
CA ALA A 169 17.40 -5.83 -6.75
C ALA A 169 18.93 -5.85 -6.62
N LEU A 170 19.66 -4.94 -7.27
CA LEU A 170 21.11 -4.77 -7.13
C LEU A 170 21.50 -4.36 -5.72
N HIS A 171 20.76 -3.40 -5.10
CA HIS A 171 20.95 -3.03 -3.70
C HIS A 171 20.88 -4.25 -2.79
N LYS A 172 19.85 -5.11 -2.95
CA LYS A 172 19.71 -6.35 -2.18
C LYS A 172 20.83 -7.34 -2.44
N GLY A 173 21.21 -7.54 -3.69
CA GLY A 173 22.26 -8.47 -4.08
C GLY A 173 23.63 -8.10 -3.54
N PHE A 174 24.04 -6.83 -3.63
CA PHE A 174 25.32 -6.34 -3.14
C PHE A 174 25.38 -6.14 -1.62
N ASN A 175 24.22 -6.05 -0.95
CA ASN A 175 24.14 -5.91 0.51
C ASN A 175 24.02 -7.25 1.24
N ARG A 176 24.29 -8.38 0.57
CA ARG A 176 24.24 -9.73 1.16
C ARG A 176 25.54 -10.00 1.92
N PRO A 177 25.49 -10.09 3.26
CA PRO A 177 26.68 -10.39 4.06
C PRO A 177 27.28 -11.77 3.70
N ASP A 178 28.59 -11.92 3.86
CA ASP A 178 29.32 -13.17 3.64
C ASP A 178 29.26 -13.71 2.19
N SER A 179 28.85 -12.90 1.21
CA SER A 179 28.96 -13.25 -0.20
C SER A 179 30.26 -12.71 -0.81
N GLU A 180 30.78 -13.40 -1.82
CA GLU A 180 31.97 -12.96 -2.57
C GLU A 180 31.74 -11.59 -3.26
N VAL A 181 30.48 -11.18 -3.45
CA VAL A 181 30.07 -9.95 -4.14
C VAL A 181 29.61 -8.86 -3.18
N PHE A 182 29.84 -9.01 -1.88
CA PHE A 182 29.44 -8.01 -0.87
C PHE A 182 30.14 -6.68 -1.10
N ASP A 183 29.37 -5.65 -1.49
CA ASP A 183 29.83 -4.30 -1.73
C ASP A 183 28.79 -3.28 -1.23
N PRO A 184 28.87 -2.86 0.05
CA PRO A 184 27.93 -1.90 0.64
C PRO A 184 27.90 -0.57 -0.11
N SER A 185 29.02 -0.09 -0.62
CA SER A 185 29.08 1.19 -1.32
C SER A 185 28.32 1.16 -2.63
N LYS A 186 28.38 0.03 -3.32
CA LYS A 186 27.59 -0.19 -4.53
C LYS A 186 26.11 -0.38 -4.20
N ALA A 187 25.81 -1.12 -3.13
CA ALA A 187 24.45 -1.30 -2.64
C ALA A 187 23.77 0.04 -2.29
N ASP A 188 24.46 0.91 -1.56
CA ASP A 188 23.96 2.24 -1.18
C ASP A 188 23.70 3.13 -2.39
N ARG A 189 24.61 3.09 -3.39
CA ARG A 189 24.42 3.84 -4.63
C ARG A 189 23.19 3.39 -5.39
N GLU A 190 22.97 2.10 -5.50
CA GLU A 190 21.80 1.55 -6.20
C GLU A 190 20.49 1.89 -5.45
N GLU A 191 20.50 1.88 -4.11
CA GLU A 191 19.35 2.35 -3.32
C GLU A 191 19.08 3.85 -3.57
N GLN A 192 20.11 4.67 -3.64
CA GLN A 192 19.95 6.10 -3.95
C GLN A 192 19.32 6.34 -5.32
N GLU A 193 19.72 5.60 -6.37
CA GLU A 193 19.11 5.71 -7.69
C GLU A 193 17.63 5.24 -7.68
N PHE A 194 17.31 4.18 -6.94
CA PHE A 194 15.92 3.77 -6.74
C PHE A 194 15.11 4.86 -6.01
N THR A 195 15.63 5.40 -4.92
CA THR A 195 14.99 6.45 -4.13
C THR A 195 14.81 7.74 -4.93
N LYS A 196 15.79 8.11 -5.74
CA LYS A 196 15.71 9.28 -6.62
C LYS A 196 14.57 9.19 -7.62
N TYR A 197 14.24 7.98 -8.08
CA TYR A 197 13.17 7.77 -9.05
C TYR A 197 11.79 7.59 -8.38
N PHE A 198 11.67 6.75 -7.35
CA PHE A 198 10.39 6.42 -6.71
C PHE A 198 10.07 7.27 -5.50
N GLY A 199 11.03 8.02 -4.98
CA GLY A 199 10.90 8.81 -3.75
C GLY A 199 11.26 8.04 -2.48
N GLU A 200 11.23 8.77 -1.36
CA GLU A 200 11.42 8.19 -0.02
C GLU A 200 10.22 7.33 0.38
N ARG A 201 10.49 6.32 1.20
CA ARG A 201 9.41 5.51 1.77
C ARG A 201 8.56 6.36 2.70
N PRO A 202 7.23 6.45 2.47
CA PRO A 202 6.35 7.21 3.34
C PRO A 202 6.34 6.66 4.75
N ASP A 203 6.40 7.56 5.74
CA ASP A 203 6.18 7.20 7.13
C ASP A 203 4.71 6.87 7.35
N SER A 204 4.41 5.58 7.53
CA SER A 204 3.03 5.09 7.72
C SER A 204 2.44 5.52 9.05
N ASP A 205 3.27 5.71 10.08
CA ASP A 205 2.79 6.11 11.40
C ASP A 205 2.41 7.59 11.39
N LEU A 206 3.24 8.43 10.78
CA LEU A 206 2.92 9.84 10.61
C LEU A 206 1.62 10.04 9.82
N ARG A 207 1.39 9.26 8.77
CA ARG A 207 0.16 9.33 7.99
C ARG A 207 -1.08 8.91 8.76
N ARG A 208 -1.00 7.86 9.58
CA ARG A 208 -2.12 7.42 10.42
C ARG A 208 -2.48 8.42 11.50
N ILE A 209 -1.48 9.05 12.11
CA ILE A 209 -1.64 10.02 13.20
C ILE A 209 -2.12 11.39 12.68
N THR A 210 -1.65 11.83 11.51
CA THR A 210 -1.97 13.16 10.96
C THR A 210 -3.16 13.18 10.02
N ARG A 211 -3.82 12.04 9.81
CA ARG A 211 -4.92 11.95 8.86
C ARG A 211 -6.18 12.61 9.38
N HIS A 212 -6.59 13.68 8.71
CA HIS A 212 -7.79 14.46 9.01
C HIS A 212 -8.52 14.80 7.70
N ASP A 213 -9.45 13.95 7.30
CA ASP A 213 -10.25 14.12 6.08
C ASP A 213 -11.48 15.01 6.31
N VAL A 214 -11.54 15.74 7.43
CA VAL A 214 -12.60 16.70 7.70
C VAL A 214 -12.28 18.02 7.01
N PRO A 215 -13.21 18.64 6.27
CA PRO A 215 -12.96 19.91 5.64
C PRO A 215 -12.59 20.98 6.67
N HIS A 216 -11.45 21.61 6.55
CA HIS A 216 -11.09 22.78 7.34
C HIS A 216 -12.07 23.94 7.00
N VAL A 217 -13.01 24.18 7.88
CA VAL A 217 -13.85 25.38 7.80
C VAL A 217 -13.10 26.52 8.49
N VAL A 218 -12.48 27.38 7.71
CA VAL A 218 -11.95 28.64 8.23
C VAL A 218 -13.14 29.53 8.57
N ALA A 219 -13.47 29.65 9.84
CA ALA A 219 -14.45 30.65 10.29
C ALA A 219 -13.86 32.03 10.02
N PRO A 220 -14.55 32.91 9.24
CA PRO A 220 -14.06 34.26 9.02
C PRO A 220 -14.01 35.01 10.37
N PHE A 221 -12.84 35.51 10.70
CA PHE A 221 -12.65 36.35 11.87
C PHE A 221 -13.22 37.74 11.53
N TRP A 222 -14.37 38.06 12.07
CA TRP A 222 -14.93 39.41 11.99
C TRP A 222 -14.22 40.26 13.06
N VAL A 223 -13.50 41.29 12.60
CA VAL A 223 -12.95 42.37 13.46
C VAL A 223 -13.99 43.41 13.71
#